data_c4aad2aceb1f7dd3b190cc4e6ba8b37c
#
_entry.id   c4aad2aceb1f7dd3b190cc4e6ba8b37c
#
_cell.length_a   1.000
_cell.length_b   1.000
_cell.length_c   1.000
_cell.angle_alpha   90.00
_cell.angle_beta   90.00
_cell.angle_gamma   90.00
#
_symmetry.space_group_name_H-M   'P 1'
#
loop_
_entity.id
_entity.type
_entity.pdbx_description
1 polymer ?
#
loop_
_entity_poly.entity_id
_entity_poly.type
_entity_poly.pdbx_seq_one_letter_code
_entity_poly.pdbx_strand_id
1 'polypeptide(L)'
;MKASQLLEIIKEDIKDYPIEYLRNKVTDDRYKDPLTKKLAKYNSNVYADIYETVILDDFDIKDKVIENMRQDIKFYFDNYSGGEDEHSLFAENISLYLALIAKKPLHPYGEDKKEEIYFSNDSYYCKGRMKYIHDKKSLCRYCVCKNVGFMDLF
;
A
#
# COMPACT_ATOMS: atom_id res chain seq x y z
N MET A 1 -12.20 8.76 -13.26
CA MET A 1 -12.04 9.73 -12.15
C MET A 1 -10.67 10.37 -12.23
N LYS A 2 -10.57 11.65 -11.97
CA LYS A 2 -9.28 12.34 -11.89
C LYS A 2 -8.53 11.94 -10.62
N ALA A 3 -7.21 11.88 -10.70
CA ALA A 3 -6.37 11.54 -9.54
C ALA A 3 -6.60 12.52 -8.37
N SER A 4 -6.77 13.81 -8.67
CA SER A 4 -7.07 14.82 -7.64
C SER A 4 -8.39 14.55 -6.93
N GLN A 5 -9.40 14.08 -7.64
CA GLN A 5 -10.70 13.72 -7.06
C GLN A 5 -10.55 12.49 -6.15
N LEU A 6 -9.82 11.48 -6.61
CA LEU A 6 -9.55 10.29 -5.79
C LEU A 6 -8.79 10.67 -4.52
N LEU A 7 -7.80 11.54 -4.63
CA LEU A 7 -7.02 12.01 -3.46
C LEU A 7 -7.92 12.66 -2.41
N GLU A 8 -8.86 13.50 -2.83
CA GLU A 8 -9.81 14.13 -1.91
C GLU A 8 -10.73 13.11 -1.23
N ILE A 9 -11.18 12.11 -1.97
CA ILE A 9 -11.98 11.01 -1.40
C ILE A 9 -11.16 10.23 -0.37
N ILE A 10 -9.91 9.91 -0.69
CA ILE A 10 -9.01 9.22 0.23
C ILE A 10 -8.82 10.02 1.52
N LYS A 11 -8.54 11.31 1.42
CA LYS A 11 -8.38 12.19 2.59
C LYS A 11 -9.62 12.19 3.47
N GLU A 12 -10.80 12.28 2.87
CA GLU A 12 -12.06 12.28 3.61
C GLU A 12 -12.29 10.95 4.32
N ASP A 13 -12.02 9.84 3.64
CA ASP A 13 -12.25 8.50 4.19
C ASP A 13 -11.36 8.18 5.39
N ILE A 14 -10.14 8.73 5.44
CA ILE A 14 -9.16 8.39 6.49
C ILE A 14 -8.99 9.48 7.56
N LYS A 15 -9.70 10.61 7.45
CA LYS A 15 -9.49 11.75 8.36
C LYS A 15 -9.70 11.41 9.84
N ASP A 16 -10.62 10.51 10.14
CA ASP A 16 -10.96 10.11 11.51
C ASP A 16 -10.24 8.84 11.98
N TYR A 17 -9.35 8.29 11.16
CA TYR A 17 -8.60 7.10 11.54
C TYR A 17 -7.65 7.43 12.70
N PRO A 18 -7.60 6.59 13.75
CA PRO A 18 -6.74 6.85 14.91
C PRO A 18 -5.27 6.54 14.57
N ILE A 19 -4.61 7.44 13.86
CA ILE A 19 -3.24 7.25 13.37
C ILE A 19 -2.24 6.98 14.50
N GLU A 20 -2.52 7.47 15.70
CA GLU A 20 -1.66 7.22 16.86
C GLU A 20 -1.57 5.73 17.19
N TYR A 21 -2.59 4.95 16.86
CA TYR A 21 -2.53 3.49 17.00
C TYR A 21 -1.38 2.89 16.17
N LEU A 22 -1.20 3.34 14.93
CA LEU A 22 -0.07 2.89 14.09
C LEU A 22 1.27 3.42 14.61
N ARG A 23 1.31 4.69 15.00
CA ARG A 23 2.53 5.30 15.52
C ARG A 23 3.00 4.60 16.78
N ASN A 24 2.08 4.23 17.66
CA ASN A 24 2.39 3.48 18.88
C ASN A 24 2.91 2.08 18.59
N LYS A 25 2.44 1.42 17.53
CA LYS A 25 2.96 0.10 17.13
C LYS A 25 4.45 0.12 16.82
N VAL A 26 4.97 1.22 16.30
CA VAL A 26 6.39 1.35 15.94
C VAL A 26 7.29 1.24 17.17
N THR A 27 6.83 1.76 18.31
CA THR A 27 7.61 1.84 19.57
C THR A 27 7.12 0.90 20.65
N ASP A 28 6.02 0.19 20.46
CA ASP A 28 5.41 -0.68 21.46
C ASP A 28 6.13 -2.04 21.51
N ASP A 29 6.74 -2.35 22.63
CA ASP A 29 7.50 -3.60 22.86
C ASP A 29 6.64 -4.86 22.82
N ARG A 30 5.31 -4.74 22.91
CA ARG A 30 4.40 -5.88 22.74
C ARG A 30 4.42 -6.44 21.32
N TYR A 31 4.74 -5.61 20.34
CA TYR A 31 4.87 -6.03 18.93
C TYR A 31 6.32 -6.37 18.66
N LYS A 32 6.66 -7.64 18.78
CA LYS A 32 8.04 -8.13 18.60
C LYS A 32 8.40 -8.43 17.16
N ASP A 33 7.41 -8.56 16.29
CA ASP A 33 7.64 -8.85 14.87
C ASP A 33 8.20 -7.62 14.15
N PRO A 34 9.45 -7.68 13.62
CA PRO A 34 10.04 -6.57 12.89
C PRO A 34 9.25 -6.15 11.67
N LEU A 35 8.58 -7.09 10.99
CA LEU A 35 7.77 -6.79 9.80
C LEU A 35 6.54 -5.97 10.15
N THR A 36 5.88 -6.29 11.28
CA THR A 36 4.73 -5.52 11.76
C THR A 36 5.12 -4.08 12.06
N LYS A 37 6.26 -3.86 12.71
CA LYS A 37 6.76 -2.52 13.01
C LYS A 37 7.13 -1.74 11.75
N LYS A 38 7.80 -2.37 10.79
CA LYS A 38 8.17 -1.75 9.52
C LYS A 38 6.93 -1.34 8.72
N LEU A 39 5.93 -2.20 8.66
CA LEU A 39 4.69 -1.91 7.95
C LEU A 39 3.92 -0.75 8.63
N ALA A 40 3.84 -0.75 9.95
CA ALA A 40 3.20 0.33 10.69
C ALA A 40 3.89 1.67 10.44
N LYS A 41 5.22 1.69 10.45
CA LYS A 41 6.00 2.89 10.14
C LYS A 41 5.75 3.36 8.72
N TYR A 42 5.79 2.44 7.76
CA TYR A 42 5.55 2.75 6.35
C TYR A 42 4.17 3.37 6.15
N ASN A 43 3.13 2.76 6.70
CA ASN A 43 1.76 3.24 6.57
C ASN A 43 1.53 4.57 7.29
N SER A 44 2.21 4.81 8.42
CA SER A 44 2.18 6.11 9.11
C SER A 44 2.78 7.21 8.24
N ASN A 45 3.90 6.92 7.58
CA ASN A 45 4.55 7.86 6.67
C ASN A 45 3.67 8.13 5.45
N VAL A 46 3.04 7.11 4.89
CA VAL A 46 2.11 7.24 3.76
C VAL A 46 0.91 8.12 4.16
N TYR A 47 0.37 7.93 5.35
CA TYR A 47 -0.71 8.78 5.87
C TYR A 47 -0.32 10.26 5.85
N ALA A 48 0.88 10.58 6.35
CA ALA A 48 1.39 11.96 6.32
C ALA A 48 1.57 12.45 4.88
N ASP A 49 2.12 11.63 3.99
CA ASP A 49 2.35 11.96 2.59
C ASP A 49 1.05 12.28 1.85
N ILE A 50 -0.03 11.57 2.16
CA ILE A 50 -1.35 11.81 1.55
C ILE A 50 -1.78 13.26 1.78
N TYR A 51 -1.62 13.78 2.99
CA TYR A 51 -2.02 15.15 3.32
C TYR A 51 -1.07 16.21 2.78
N GLU A 52 0.16 15.86 2.46
CA GLU A 52 1.16 16.77 1.88
C GLU A 52 1.19 16.73 0.35
N THR A 53 0.57 15.71 -0.26
CA THR A 53 0.63 15.52 -1.70
C THR A 53 -0.17 16.58 -2.45
N VAL A 54 0.46 17.20 -3.45
CA VAL A 54 -0.16 18.11 -4.40
C VAL A 54 0.02 17.53 -5.79
N ILE A 55 -1.08 17.35 -6.51
CA ILE A 55 -1.05 16.84 -7.89
C ILE A 55 -0.99 18.04 -8.83
N LEU A 56 0.19 18.26 -9.43
CA LEU A 56 0.42 19.38 -10.34
C LEU A 56 -0.15 19.12 -11.74
N ASP A 57 0.09 17.91 -12.26
CA ASP A 57 -0.45 17.47 -13.54
C ASP A 57 -1.46 16.36 -13.28
N ASP A 58 -2.73 16.71 -13.31
CA ASP A 58 -3.78 15.77 -13.01
C ASP A 58 -3.90 14.72 -14.13
N PHE A 59 -4.35 13.53 -13.79
CA PHE A 59 -4.49 12.43 -14.73
C PHE A 59 -5.72 11.60 -14.42
N ASP A 60 -6.18 10.83 -15.41
CA ASP A 60 -7.35 9.98 -15.28
C ASP A 60 -6.97 8.60 -14.72
N ILE A 61 -7.79 8.11 -13.80
CA ILE A 61 -7.72 6.76 -13.27
C ILE A 61 -9.04 6.07 -13.63
N LYS A 62 -8.96 4.88 -14.19
CA LYS A 62 -10.15 4.12 -14.57
C LYS A 62 -10.99 3.78 -13.35
N ASP A 63 -12.26 4.16 -13.37
CA ASP A 63 -13.19 3.91 -12.27
C ASP A 63 -13.28 2.42 -11.93
N LYS A 64 -13.24 1.56 -12.94
CA LYS A 64 -13.28 0.12 -12.75
C LYS A 64 -12.10 -0.42 -11.95
N VAL A 65 -10.91 0.14 -12.13
CA VAL A 65 -9.72 -0.25 -11.35
C VAL A 65 -9.92 0.10 -9.89
N ILE A 66 -10.42 1.29 -9.60
CA ILE A 66 -10.72 1.73 -8.23
C ILE A 66 -11.74 0.79 -7.58
N GLU A 67 -12.84 0.52 -8.28
CA GLU A 67 -13.88 -0.39 -7.81
C GLU A 67 -13.35 -1.79 -7.52
N ASN A 68 -12.59 -2.35 -8.44
CA ASN A 68 -12.02 -3.69 -8.29
C ASN A 68 -11.07 -3.77 -7.09
N MET A 69 -10.22 -2.77 -6.91
CA MET A 69 -9.34 -2.71 -5.74
C MET A 69 -10.14 -2.65 -4.44
N ARG A 70 -11.15 -1.78 -4.38
CA ARG A 70 -11.99 -1.66 -3.19
C ARG A 70 -12.68 -2.97 -2.84
N GLN A 71 -13.23 -3.65 -3.84
CA GLN A 71 -13.91 -4.93 -3.65
C GLN A 71 -12.95 -6.03 -3.18
N ASP A 72 -11.77 -6.11 -3.77
CA ASP A 72 -10.79 -7.14 -3.43
C ASP A 72 -10.21 -6.93 -2.03
N ILE A 73 -9.95 -5.69 -1.64
CA ILE A 73 -9.44 -5.37 -0.30
C ILE A 73 -10.51 -5.68 0.74
N LYS A 74 -11.74 -5.28 0.49
CA LYS A 74 -12.86 -5.57 1.38
C LYS A 74 -13.06 -7.08 1.53
N PHE A 75 -13.04 -7.82 0.43
CA PHE A 75 -13.12 -9.28 0.47
C PHE A 75 -12.02 -9.90 1.34
N TYR A 76 -10.80 -9.42 1.20
CA TYR A 76 -9.66 -9.90 2.00
C TYR A 76 -9.91 -9.68 3.49
N PHE A 77 -10.30 -8.48 3.89
CA PHE A 77 -10.55 -8.16 5.30
C PHE A 77 -11.74 -8.94 5.87
N ASP A 78 -12.81 -9.07 5.10
CA ASP A 78 -14.02 -9.80 5.56
C ASP A 78 -13.74 -11.29 5.77
N ASN A 79 -12.82 -11.90 5.02
CA ASN A 79 -12.60 -13.34 5.02
C ASN A 79 -11.33 -13.79 5.78
N TYR A 80 -10.34 -12.91 5.94
CA TYR A 80 -9.02 -13.32 6.45
C TYR A 80 -8.48 -12.51 7.62
N SER A 81 -9.09 -11.39 7.98
CA SER A 81 -8.53 -10.51 9.03
C SER A 81 -9.52 -10.08 10.10
N GLY A 82 -10.66 -10.76 10.22
CA GLY A 82 -11.62 -10.51 11.29
C GLY A 82 -12.48 -9.27 11.17
N GLY A 83 -12.40 -8.53 10.05
CA GLY A 83 -13.44 -7.59 9.64
C GLY A 83 -13.63 -6.33 10.47
N GLU A 84 -12.58 -5.72 11.03
CA GLU A 84 -12.71 -4.40 11.66
C GLU A 84 -12.85 -3.33 10.56
N ASP A 85 -14.03 -2.75 10.40
CA ASP A 85 -14.39 -1.82 9.34
C ASP A 85 -13.45 -0.61 9.25
N GLU A 86 -13.03 -0.07 10.39
CA GLU A 86 -12.14 1.09 10.46
C GLU A 86 -10.77 0.80 9.86
N HIS A 87 -10.16 -0.33 10.22
CA HIS A 87 -8.87 -0.74 9.70
C HIS A 87 -8.95 -1.16 8.23
N SER A 88 -10.05 -1.77 7.83
CA SER A 88 -10.30 -2.14 6.45
C SER A 88 -10.37 -0.91 5.55
N LEU A 89 -11.13 0.10 5.96
CA LEU A 89 -11.25 1.36 5.21
C LEU A 89 -9.90 2.07 5.09
N PHE A 90 -9.13 2.11 6.18
CA PHE A 90 -7.79 2.71 6.15
C PHE A 90 -6.87 1.98 5.17
N ALA A 91 -6.78 0.65 5.27
CA ALA A 91 -5.95 -0.16 4.37
C ALA A 91 -6.36 -0.01 2.91
N GLU A 92 -7.65 0.06 2.64
CA GLU A 92 -8.20 0.29 1.31
C GLU A 92 -7.70 1.60 0.72
N ASN A 93 -7.81 2.68 1.47
CA ASN A 93 -7.42 4.01 1.00
C ASN A 93 -5.89 4.19 0.88
N ILE A 94 -5.12 3.63 1.80
CA ILE A 94 -3.66 3.60 1.70
C ILE A 94 -3.22 2.85 0.44
N SER A 95 -3.83 1.70 0.17
CA SER A 95 -3.50 0.90 -1.01
C SER A 95 -3.85 1.61 -2.31
N LEU A 96 -5.02 2.26 -2.37
CA LEU A 96 -5.42 3.06 -3.53
C LEU A 96 -4.42 4.19 -3.79
N TYR A 97 -4.02 4.91 -2.75
CA TYR A 97 -3.06 5.99 -2.87
C TYR A 97 -1.72 5.48 -3.41
N LEU A 98 -1.19 4.43 -2.81
CA LEU A 98 0.10 3.87 -3.19
C LEU A 98 0.10 3.34 -4.63
N ALA A 99 -0.91 2.57 -5.00
CA ALA A 99 -0.95 1.92 -6.31
C ALA A 99 -1.31 2.89 -7.44
N LEU A 100 -2.23 3.83 -7.22
CA LEU A 100 -2.85 4.61 -8.29
C LEU A 100 -2.38 6.06 -8.33
N ILE A 101 -1.98 6.65 -7.23
CA ILE A 101 -1.58 8.07 -7.17
C ILE A 101 -0.06 8.19 -7.01
N ALA A 102 0.50 7.65 -5.92
CA ALA A 102 1.93 7.77 -5.62
C ALA A 102 2.80 6.89 -6.51
N LYS A 103 2.26 5.80 -7.05
CA LYS A 103 3.00 4.80 -7.82
C LYS A 103 4.18 4.24 -7.01
N LYS A 104 3.89 3.84 -5.77
CA LYS A 104 4.84 3.26 -4.83
C LYS A 104 4.39 1.87 -4.39
N PRO A 105 5.32 1.03 -3.91
CA PRO A 105 4.98 -0.32 -3.43
C PRO A 105 3.98 -0.30 -2.28
N LEU A 106 3.16 -1.36 -2.20
CA LEU A 106 2.21 -1.56 -1.09
C LEU A 106 2.90 -1.94 0.21
N HIS A 107 4.17 -2.36 0.15
CA HIS A 107 4.97 -2.74 1.31
C HIS A 107 6.24 -1.90 1.40
N PRO A 108 6.88 -1.83 2.59
CA PRO A 108 8.13 -1.11 2.77
C PRO A 108 9.21 -1.56 1.79
N TYR A 109 10.02 -0.63 1.34
CA TYR A 109 11.10 -0.89 0.38
C TYR A 109 12.37 -0.17 0.79
N GLY A 110 13.50 -0.64 0.24
CA GLY A 110 14.81 -0.03 0.42
C GLY A 110 15.51 0.17 -0.92
N GLU A 111 16.75 0.64 -0.86
CA GLU A 111 17.59 0.86 -2.06
C GLU A 111 18.55 -0.31 -2.31
N ASP A 112 18.76 -1.18 -1.31
CA ASP A 112 19.65 -2.33 -1.41
C ASP A 112 18.92 -3.51 -2.04
N LYS A 113 19.52 -4.13 -3.05
CA LYS A 113 19.02 -5.33 -3.72
C LYS A 113 18.88 -6.54 -2.79
N LYS A 114 19.44 -6.49 -1.58
CA LYS A 114 19.26 -7.51 -0.56
C LYS A 114 17.88 -7.45 0.09
N GLU A 115 17.23 -6.29 0.02
CA GLU A 115 15.87 -6.14 0.53
C GLU A 115 14.88 -6.94 -0.33
N GLU A 116 13.78 -7.36 0.29
CA GLU A 116 12.69 -8.05 -0.42
C GLU A 116 12.10 -7.18 -1.52
N ILE A 117 11.91 -5.91 -1.22
CA ILE A 117 11.42 -4.90 -2.16
C ILE A 117 12.47 -3.79 -2.22
N TYR A 118 12.90 -3.46 -3.43
CA TYR A 118 13.94 -2.45 -3.62
C TYR A 118 13.67 -1.56 -4.83
N PHE A 119 14.23 -0.34 -4.77
CA PHE A 119 14.21 0.63 -5.85
C PHE A 119 15.55 0.62 -6.58
N SER A 120 15.52 0.45 -7.89
CA SER A 120 16.73 0.46 -8.73
C SER A 120 16.36 0.85 -10.15
N ASN A 121 17.21 1.68 -10.78
CA ASN A 121 17.01 2.12 -12.18
C ASN A 121 15.60 2.68 -12.43
N ASP A 122 15.16 3.58 -11.57
CA ASP A 122 13.85 4.23 -11.64
C ASP A 122 12.64 3.29 -11.58
N SER A 123 12.83 2.09 -11.07
CA SER A 123 11.76 1.10 -10.92
C SER A 123 11.81 0.43 -9.56
N TYR A 124 10.64 -0.03 -9.12
CA TYR A 124 10.51 -0.86 -7.92
C TYR A 124 10.44 -2.32 -8.30
N TYR A 125 11.11 -3.17 -7.53
CA TYR A 125 11.15 -4.63 -7.73
C TYR A 125 10.77 -5.35 -6.45
N CYS A 126 9.98 -6.42 -6.56
CA CYS A 126 9.59 -7.26 -5.43
C CYS A 126 9.90 -8.72 -5.73
N LYS A 127 10.70 -9.36 -4.87
CA LYS A 127 11.09 -10.76 -5.00
C LYS A 127 9.92 -11.72 -4.83
N GLY A 128 8.93 -11.32 -4.02
CA GLY A 128 7.75 -12.14 -3.75
C GLY A 128 6.63 -12.00 -4.77
N ARG A 129 6.68 -11.02 -5.66
CA ARG A 129 5.56 -10.68 -6.55
C ARG A 129 5.15 -11.85 -7.46
N MET A 130 6.12 -12.52 -8.05
CA MET A 130 5.87 -13.63 -8.99
C MET A 130 5.12 -14.76 -8.32
N LYS A 131 5.36 -14.99 -7.03
CA LYS A 131 4.71 -16.03 -6.24
C LYS A 131 3.24 -15.72 -5.95
N TYR A 132 2.88 -14.46 -5.79
CA TYR A 132 1.55 -14.07 -5.29
C TYR A 132 0.68 -13.34 -6.29
N ILE A 133 1.19 -12.99 -7.49
CA ILE A 133 0.47 -12.15 -8.43
C ILE A 133 -0.87 -12.74 -8.92
N HIS A 134 -0.98 -14.06 -8.94
CA HIS A 134 -2.20 -14.76 -9.35
C HIS A 134 -3.05 -15.23 -8.18
N ASP A 135 -2.62 -14.99 -6.96
CA ASP A 135 -3.37 -15.35 -5.76
C ASP A 135 -4.45 -14.30 -5.49
N LYS A 136 -5.72 -14.73 -5.44
CA LYS A 136 -6.85 -13.84 -5.14
C LYS A 136 -6.77 -13.20 -3.75
N LYS A 137 -6.02 -13.79 -2.83
CA LYS A 137 -5.79 -13.27 -1.49
C LYS A 137 -4.74 -12.15 -1.47
N SER A 138 -4.07 -11.92 -2.60
CA SER A 138 -2.96 -10.98 -2.70
C SER A 138 -3.36 -9.75 -3.49
N LEU A 139 -2.84 -8.60 -3.10
CA LEU A 139 -2.99 -7.33 -3.82
C LEU A 139 -1.83 -7.07 -4.78
N CYS A 140 -0.94 -8.05 -4.99
CA CYS A 140 0.26 -7.89 -5.82
C CYS A 140 -0.04 -7.46 -7.25
N ARG A 141 -1.19 -7.85 -7.80
CA ARG A 141 -1.58 -7.45 -9.16
C ARG A 141 -1.81 -5.95 -9.31
N TYR A 142 -2.07 -5.24 -8.22
CA TYR A 142 -2.25 -3.78 -8.22
C TYR A 142 -0.97 -3.03 -7.88
N CYS A 143 0.01 -3.71 -7.32
CA CYS A 143 1.26 -3.11 -6.89
C CYS A 143 2.11 -2.70 -8.09
N VAL A 144 2.78 -1.55 -7.97
CA VAL A 144 3.64 -1.00 -9.01
C VAL A 144 4.92 -1.81 -9.22
N CYS A 145 5.30 -2.66 -8.28
CA CYS A 145 6.53 -3.44 -8.34
C CYS A 145 6.58 -4.35 -9.57
N LYS A 146 7.78 -4.49 -10.11
CA LYS A 146 8.09 -5.41 -11.19
C LYS A 146 8.63 -6.73 -10.62
N ASN A 147 8.53 -7.79 -11.40
CA ASN A 147 9.17 -9.05 -11.07
C ASN A 147 10.68 -8.89 -11.13
N VAL A 148 11.38 -9.52 -10.21
CA VAL A 148 12.84 -9.58 -10.24
C VAL A 148 13.28 -10.55 -11.32
N GLY A 149 14.33 -10.20 -12.07
CA GLY A 149 14.90 -11.09 -13.09
C GLY A 149 15.44 -12.38 -12.45
N PHE A 150 15.42 -13.46 -13.20
CA PHE A 150 15.87 -14.78 -12.73
C PHE A 150 17.28 -14.71 -12.11
N MET A 151 18.18 -13.97 -12.73
CA MET A 151 19.58 -13.84 -12.27
C MET A 151 19.71 -13.08 -10.95
N ASP A 152 18.74 -12.25 -10.63
CA ASP A 152 18.75 -11.42 -9.40
C ASP A 152 18.14 -12.16 -8.20
N LEU A 153 17.60 -13.36 -8.40
CA LEU A 153 17.05 -14.19 -7.32
C LEU A 153 18.14 -15.00 -6.58
N PHE A 154 19.35 -15.05 -7.11
CA PHE A 154 20.46 -15.83 -6.56
C PHE A 154 21.60 -14.96 -6.04
#